data_96ed2d63945bdd03506b1bdd11f67236
#
_entry.id   96ed2d63945bdd03506b1bdd11f67236
#
_cell.length_a   1.000
_cell.length_b   1.000
_cell.length_c   1.000
_cell.angle_alpha   90.00
_cell.angle_beta   90.00
_cell.angle_gamma   90.00
#
_symmetry.space_group_name_H-M   'P 1'
#
loop_
_entity.id
_entity.type
_entity.pdbx_description
1 polymer ?
#
loop_
_entity_poly.entity_id
_entity_poly.type
_entity_poly.pdbx_seq_one_letter_code
_entity_poly.pdbx_strand_id
1 'polypeptide(L)'
;PALIEKVQNREGKVIFRRDNRICKKCEGSNSKEFVRPILFPEGEKVIDGNHAFQITWMLKGVTTRGTARSLRKLNLSLAGKTGTTNDNMDAWFLGFSPQYVVGVFVGYDTPKH
;
A
#
# COMPACT_ATOMS: atom_id res chain seq x y z
N PRO A 1 3.58 -3.59 4.20
CA PRO A 1 5.05 -3.50 4.19
C PRO A 1 5.62 -4.69 4.95
N ALA A 2 6.59 -5.37 4.38
CA ALA A 2 7.24 -6.51 5.00
C ALA A 2 8.62 -6.11 5.49
N LEU A 3 8.92 -6.43 6.75
CA LEU A 3 10.26 -6.27 7.31
C LEU A 3 11.25 -7.30 6.76
N ILE A 4 10.76 -8.51 6.43
CA ILE A 4 11.59 -9.61 5.93
C ILE A 4 11.02 -10.06 4.59
N GLU A 5 11.81 -9.94 3.52
CA GLU A 5 11.44 -10.41 2.18
C GLU A 5 11.98 -11.80 1.88
N LYS A 6 13.19 -12.09 2.35
CA LYS A 6 13.88 -13.34 2.08
C LYS A 6 14.85 -13.68 3.22
N VAL A 7 14.91 -14.96 3.61
CA VAL A 7 15.92 -15.52 4.50
C VAL A 7 16.67 -16.63 3.79
N GLN A 8 17.98 -16.61 3.86
CA GLN A 8 18.87 -17.63 3.29
C GLN A 8 19.71 -18.26 4.40
N ASN A 9 20.01 -19.54 4.25
CA ASN A 9 20.98 -20.20 5.11
C ASN A 9 22.41 -19.87 4.68
N ARG A 10 23.40 -20.41 5.42
CA ARG A 10 24.81 -20.16 5.17
C ARG A 10 25.29 -20.62 3.79
N GLU A 11 24.65 -21.64 3.21
CA GLU A 11 24.90 -22.19 1.87
C GLU A 11 24.18 -21.42 0.75
N GLY A 12 23.48 -20.33 1.08
CA GLY A 12 22.74 -19.53 0.11
C GLY A 12 21.37 -20.06 -0.27
N LYS A 13 20.93 -21.17 0.32
CA LYS A 13 19.59 -21.74 0.07
C LYS A 13 18.52 -20.86 0.72
N VAL A 14 17.50 -20.47 -0.04
CA VAL A 14 16.37 -19.70 0.47
C VAL A 14 15.50 -20.60 1.35
N ILE A 15 15.39 -20.28 2.64
CA ILE A 15 14.55 -20.96 3.63
C ILE A 15 13.20 -20.26 3.85
N PHE A 16 13.14 -18.98 3.53
CA PHE A 16 11.91 -18.20 3.54
C PHE A 16 11.91 -17.19 2.41
N ARG A 17 10.80 -17.08 1.70
CA ARG A 17 10.54 -16.02 0.72
C ARG A 17 9.10 -15.55 0.87
N ARG A 18 8.91 -14.26 1.05
CA ARG A 18 7.58 -13.68 1.16
C ARG A 18 6.86 -13.58 -0.18
N ASP A 19 7.59 -13.30 -1.25
CA ASP A 19 7.01 -13.24 -2.60
C ASP A 19 6.88 -14.65 -3.18
N ASN A 20 5.70 -15.23 -3.02
CA ASN A 20 5.33 -16.55 -3.54
C ASN A 20 4.52 -16.44 -4.84
N ARG A 21 4.64 -15.33 -5.57
CA ARG A 21 3.92 -15.17 -6.83
C ARG A 21 4.31 -16.26 -7.81
N ILE A 22 3.31 -17.01 -8.28
CA ILE A 22 3.50 -18.08 -9.26
C ILE A 22 3.26 -17.50 -10.65
N CYS A 23 4.24 -17.64 -11.52
CA CYS A 23 4.08 -17.34 -12.93
C CYS A 23 3.58 -18.59 -13.68
N LYS A 24 2.31 -18.62 -14.05
CA LYS A 24 1.71 -19.78 -14.73
C LYS A 24 2.13 -19.96 -16.20
N LYS A 25 2.92 -19.08 -16.79
CA LYS A 25 3.36 -19.16 -18.20
C LYS A 25 4.81 -18.74 -18.41
N CYS A 26 5.64 -18.78 -17.37
CA CYS A 26 7.05 -18.41 -17.47
C CYS A 26 7.96 -19.57 -17.90
N GLU A 27 7.50 -20.81 -17.81
CA GLU A 27 8.28 -21.98 -18.21
C GLU A 27 7.88 -22.40 -19.63
N GLY A 28 8.86 -22.37 -20.54
CA GLY A 28 8.78 -23.11 -21.81
C GLY A 28 8.17 -22.40 -23.02
N SER A 29 8.11 -21.09 -23.05
CA SER A 29 7.66 -20.38 -24.26
C SER A 29 8.79 -20.24 -25.30
N ASN A 30 9.00 -21.28 -26.11
CA ASN A 30 9.65 -21.16 -27.43
C ASN A 30 8.73 -20.53 -28.48
N SER A 31 7.63 -19.89 -28.06
CA SER A 31 6.68 -19.26 -28.96
C SER A 31 7.10 -17.84 -29.31
N LYS A 32 7.05 -17.53 -30.60
CA LYS A 32 7.32 -16.19 -31.16
C LYS A 32 6.30 -15.12 -30.74
N GLU A 33 5.35 -15.44 -29.87
CA GLU A 33 4.40 -14.50 -29.29
C GLU A 33 4.86 -14.11 -27.88
N PHE A 34 5.13 -12.83 -27.72
CA PHE A 34 5.45 -12.22 -26.42
C PHE A 34 4.17 -12.14 -25.57
N VAL A 35 3.83 -13.22 -24.90
CA VAL A 35 2.72 -13.25 -23.92
C VAL A 35 3.23 -12.70 -22.61
N ARG A 36 2.63 -11.60 -22.15
CA ARG A 36 2.97 -11.02 -20.83
C ARG A 36 2.66 -12.06 -19.73
N PRO A 37 3.61 -12.35 -18.83
CA PRO A 37 3.35 -13.25 -17.74
C PRO A 37 2.28 -12.67 -16.80
N ILE A 38 1.27 -13.46 -16.48
CA ILE A 38 0.24 -13.07 -15.51
C ILE A 38 0.74 -13.54 -14.14
N LEU A 39 1.11 -12.58 -13.30
CA LEU A 39 1.49 -12.82 -11.92
C LEU A 39 0.22 -12.77 -11.05
N PHE A 40 -0.08 -13.86 -10.39
CA PHE A 40 -1.14 -13.94 -9.38
C PHE A 40 -0.52 -13.61 -8.02
N PRO A 41 -0.89 -12.52 -7.35
CA PRO A 41 -0.49 -12.31 -5.98
C PRO A 41 -1.22 -13.32 -5.10
N GLU A 42 -0.50 -14.23 -4.49
CA GLU A 42 -1.01 -15.04 -3.38
C GLU A 42 -1.01 -14.16 -2.12
N GLY A 43 -2.06 -13.35 -1.98
CA GLY A 43 -2.30 -12.57 -0.77
C GLY A 43 -3.32 -13.28 0.11
N GLU A 44 -3.04 -13.38 1.40
CA GLU A 44 -4.04 -13.77 2.38
C GLU A 44 -5.14 -12.70 2.44
N LYS A 45 -6.40 -13.10 2.34
CA LYS A 45 -7.53 -12.17 2.49
C LYS A 45 -7.68 -11.79 3.96
N VAL A 46 -7.26 -10.59 4.32
CA VAL A 46 -7.26 -10.09 5.70
C VAL A 46 -8.62 -9.53 6.11
N ILE A 47 -9.39 -8.97 5.16
CA ILE A 47 -10.69 -8.34 5.41
C ILE A 47 -11.66 -8.66 4.27
N ASP A 48 -12.95 -8.72 4.57
CA ASP A 48 -13.97 -8.90 3.55
C ASP A 48 -14.01 -7.72 2.56
N GLY A 49 -14.22 -8.03 1.27
CA GLY A 49 -14.19 -7.04 0.20
C GLY A 49 -15.25 -5.95 0.33
N ASN A 50 -16.42 -6.27 0.87
CA ASN A 50 -17.50 -5.29 1.08
C ASN A 50 -17.11 -4.28 2.17
N HIS A 51 -16.55 -4.77 3.27
CA HIS A 51 -16.06 -3.90 4.35
C HIS A 51 -14.88 -3.05 3.89
N ALA A 52 -13.94 -3.64 3.14
CA ALA A 52 -12.82 -2.90 2.55
C ALA A 52 -13.32 -1.78 1.62
N PHE A 53 -14.33 -2.06 0.80
CA PHE A 53 -14.95 -1.08 -0.10
C PHE A 53 -15.62 0.06 0.69
N GLN A 54 -16.42 -0.27 1.70
CA GLN A 54 -17.13 0.73 2.52
C GLN A 54 -16.16 1.68 3.21
N ILE A 55 -15.10 1.13 3.85
CA ILE A 55 -14.08 1.93 4.52
C ILE A 55 -13.33 2.81 3.50
N THR A 56 -12.93 2.25 2.37
CA THR A 56 -12.26 3.00 1.30
C THR A 56 -13.14 4.13 0.77
N TRP A 57 -14.43 3.89 0.60
CA TRP A 57 -15.38 4.91 0.17
C TRP A 57 -15.48 6.08 1.18
N MET A 58 -15.55 5.77 2.47
CA MET A 58 -15.55 6.79 3.53
C MET A 58 -14.24 7.59 3.54
N LEU A 59 -13.09 6.91 3.44
CA LEU A 59 -11.78 7.54 3.41
C LEU A 59 -11.53 8.37 2.14
N LYS A 60 -12.15 7.99 1.01
CA LYS A 60 -12.16 8.82 -0.21
C LYS A 60 -12.89 10.16 0.02
N GLY A 61 -13.88 10.18 0.91
CA GLY A 61 -14.55 11.41 1.32
C GLY A 61 -13.59 12.46 1.90
N VAL A 62 -12.54 12.04 2.60
CA VAL A 62 -11.53 12.93 3.21
C VAL A 62 -10.77 13.72 2.14
N THR A 63 -10.43 13.08 1.01
CA THR A 63 -9.68 13.72 -0.09
C THR A 63 -10.59 14.47 -1.08
N THR A 64 -11.88 14.15 -1.12
CA THR A 64 -12.81 14.79 -2.05
C THR A 64 -13.60 15.95 -1.44
N ARG A 65 -13.99 15.84 -0.18
CA ARG A 65 -14.90 16.76 0.54
C ARG A 65 -14.37 17.21 1.89
N GLY A 66 -13.42 16.45 2.48
CA GLY A 66 -12.93 16.64 3.84
C GLY A 66 -11.65 17.46 3.94
N THR A 67 -10.90 17.20 5.01
CA THR A 67 -9.72 17.95 5.44
C THR A 67 -8.57 17.92 4.43
N ALA A 68 -8.46 16.88 3.61
CA ALA A 68 -7.42 16.73 2.60
C ALA A 68 -7.89 17.03 1.16
N ARG A 69 -8.93 17.86 1.00
CA ARG A 69 -9.50 18.18 -0.33
C ARG A 69 -8.51 18.88 -1.29
N SER A 70 -7.45 19.47 -0.79
CA SER A 70 -6.37 20.03 -1.62
C SER A 70 -5.72 19.00 -2.53
N LEU A 71 -5.69 17.71 -2.11
CA LEU A 71 -5.18 16.59 -2.90
C LEU A 71 -6.03 16.28 -4.13
N ARG A 72 -7.26 16.77 -4.20
CA ARG A 72 -8.13 16.62 -5.40
C ARG A 72 -7.48 17.20 -6.67
N LYS A 73 -6.61 18.20 -6.53
CA LYS A 73 -5.88 18.81 -7.64
C LYS A 73 -4.97 17.83 -8.38
N LEU A 74 -4.55 16.75 -7.72
CA LEU A 74 -3.71 15.71 -8.32
C LEU A 74 -4.47 14.82 -9.30
N ASN A 75 -5.80 14.87 -9.32
CA ASN A 75 -6.66 14.05 -10.16
C ASN A 75 -6.37 12.53 -10.08
N LEU A 76 -6.02 12.08 -8.89
CA LEU A 76 -5.72 10.68 -8.57
C LEU A 76 -6.84 10.07 -7.72
N SER A 77 -7.03 8.75 -7.84
CA SER A 77 -7.92 8.01 -6.94
C SER A 77 -7.24 7.80 -5.60
N LEU A 78 -7.47 8.73 -4.67
CA LEU A 78 -6.85 8.76 -3.36
C LEU A 78 -7.89 8.60 -2.26
N ALA A 79 -7.50 7.85 -1.24
CA ALA A 79 -8.22 7.74 0.02
C ALA A 79 -7.24 7.95 1.17
N GLY A 80 -7.70 8.44 2.32
CA GLY A 80 -6.79 8.66 3.44
C GLY A 80 -7.46 9.27 4.66
N LYS A 81 -6.66 9.45 5.70
CA LYS A 81 -7.08 10.05 6.98
C LYS A 81 -5.99 10.96 7.51
N THR A 82 -6.42 12.13 7.94
CA THR A 82 -5.58 13.05 8.72
C THR A 82 -5.62 12.68 10.19
N GLY A 83 -4.54 12.89 10.90
CA GLY A 83 -4.45 12.83 12.35
C GLY A 83 -3.78 14.12 12.85
N THR A 84 -4.33 14.70 13.89
CA THR A 84 -3.76 15.87 14.55
C THR A 84 -3.81 15.60 16.04
N THR A 85 -2.68 15.77 16.73
CA THR A 85 -2.64 15.63 18.19
C THR A 85 -3.31 16.83 18.86
N ASN A 86 -3.59 16.70 20.15
CA ASN A 86 -4.06 17.81 20.96
C ASN A 86 -3.07 18.99 20.83
N ASP A 87 -3.59 20.20 20.82
CA ASP A 87 -2.83 21.45 20.67
C ASP A 87 -2.06 21.61 19.35
N ASN A 88 -2.42 20.82 18.31
CA ASN A 88 -1.81 20.87 16.97
C ASN A 88 -0.28 20.70 16.93
N MET A 89 0.29 19.98 17.91
CA MET A 89 1.73 19.79 17.99
C MET A 89 2.26 18.87 16.89
N ASP A 90 1.46 17.86 16.52
CA ASP A 90 1.83 16.91 15.49
C ASP A 90 0.72 16.76 14.45
N ALA A 91 1.09 16.65 13.21
CA ALA A 91 0.18 16.38 12.12
C ALA A 91 0.57 15.10 11.39
N TRP A 92 -0.41 14.22 11.21
CA TRP A 92 -0.30 13.00 10.47
C TRP A 92 -1.22 12.98 9.26
N PHE A 93 -0.76 12.40 8.20
CA PHE A 93 -1.60 11.97 7.10
C PHE A 93 -1.22 10.56 6.68
N LEU A 94 -2.18 9.65 6.68
CA LEU A 94 -2.05 8.32 6.11
C LEU A 94 -2.97 8.22 4.91
N GLY A 95 -2.40 8.06 3.73
CA GLY A 95 -3.13 7.99 2.48
C GLY A 95 -2.71 6.81 1.63
N PHE A 96 -3.59 6.41 0.73
CA PHE A 96 -3.30 5.34 -0.20
C PHE A 96 -3.99 5.53 -1.55
N SER A 97 -3.39 4.94 -2.56
CA SER A 97 -3.93 4.70 -3.89
C SER A 97 -3.99 3.18 -4.14
N PRO A 98 -4.49 2.72 -5.30
CA PRO A 98 -4.42 1.30 -5.64
C PRO A 98 -3.00 0.71 -5.66
N GLN A 99 -1.96 1.55 -5.83
CA GLN A 99 -0.58 1.12 -5.98
C GLN A 99 0.30 1.44 -4.78
N TYR A 100 -0.01 2.49 -4.02
CA TYR A 100 0.87 3.02 -2.98
C TYR A 100 0.14 3.30 -1.68
N VAL A 101 0.83 3.11 -0.57
CA VAL A 101 0.46 3.61 0.76
C VAL A 101 1.52 4.60 1.19
N VAL A 102 1.10 5.77 1.66
CA VAL A 102 1.99 6.86 2.08
C VAL A 102 1.58 7.32 3.47
N GLY A 103 2.55 7.37 4.37
CA GLY A 103 2.43 8.01 5.67
C GLY A 103 3.29 9.27 5.71
N VAL A 104 2.73 10.38 6.17
CA VAL A 104 3.44 11.64 6.38
C VAL A 104 3.26 12.08 7.81
N PHE A 105 4.36 12.42 8.45
CA PHE A 105 4.40 12.99 9.79
C PHE A 105 5.06 14.37 9.74
N VAL A 106 4.48 15.31 10.42
CA VAL A 106 5.06 16.66 10.64
C VAL A 106 4.93 16.97 12.12
N GLY A 107 6.05 17.19 12.77
CA GLY A 107 6.12 17.48 14.20
C GLY A 107 7.55 17.75 14.63
N TYR A 108 7.73 18.09 15.88
CA TYR A 108 9.03 18.29 16.53
C TYR A 108 9.33 17.11 17.47
N ASP A 109 10.62 16.75 17.63
CA ASP A 109 11.07 15.74 18.59
C ASP A 109 10.70 16.12 20.03
N THR A 110 10.73 17.42 20.33
CA THR A 110 10.20 17.98 21.57
C THR A 110 8.96 18.81 21.19
N PRO A 111 7.77 18.47 21.72
CA PRO A 111 6.53 19.16 21.37
C PRO A 111 6.66 20.67 21.57
N LYS A 112 6.36 21.43 20.52
CA LYS A 112 6.35 22.89 20.54
C LYS A 112 5.08 23.41 19.87
N HIS A 113 4.52 24.49 20.40
CA HIS A 113 3.45 25.25 19.74
C HIS A 113 4.00 26.08 18.58
#